data_ad4d5704b86a9f165ee2e0c9db0e6e5a
#
_entry.id   ad4d5704b86a9f165ee2e0c9db0e6e5a
#
_cell.length_a   1.000
_cell.length_b   1.000
_cell.length_c   1.000
_cell.angle_alpha   90.00
_cell.angle_beta   90.00
_cell.angle_gamma   90.00
#
_symmetry.space_group_name_H-M   'P 1'
#
loop_
_entity.id
_entity.type
_entity.pdbx_description
1 polymer ?
#
loop_
_entity_poly.entity_id
_entity_poly.type
_entity_poly.pdbx_seq_one_letter_code
_entity_poly.pdbx_strand_id
1 'polypeptide(L)'
;MKEKKLNLFLLITLIVGTIIGGGIFNSPTDLILKANPMAALIAWLIGGFGILMLVLVFYKLSVIKPEMNGGIYTYAKEGFGNYIGFNSFWGYWMGAVFGNIAFISLFFKTLNSMLGTHQLSPLMCF
;
A
#
# COMPACT_ATOMS: atom_id res chain seq x y z
N MET A 1 -11.26 -25.35 -17.67
CA MET A 1 -11.73 -24.65 -16.45
C MET A 1 -12.18 -23.27 -16.87
N LYS A 2 -13.47 -22.92 -16.68
CA LYS A 2 -13.96 -21.56 -16.97
C LYS A 2 -13.35 -20.63 -15.95
N GLU A 3 -12.45 -19.74 -16.36
CA GLU A 3 -11.96 -18.65 -15.51
C GLU A 3 -13.16 -17.81 -15.09
N LYS A 4 -13.52 -17.86 -13.81
CA LYS A 4 -14.51 -16.95 -13.23
C LYS A 4 -13.88 -15.55 -13.21
N LYS A 5 -14.20 -14.75 -14.21
CA LYS A 5 -13.86 -13.33 -14.22
C LYS A 5 -14.50 -12.69 -12.97
N LEU A 6 -13.67 -12.12 -12.11
CA LEU A 6 -14.14 -11.35 -10.96
C LEU A 6 -15.04 -10.22 -11.46
N ASN A 7 -16.21 -10.06 -10.86
CA ASN A 7 -17.11 -8.98 -11.20
C ASN A 7 -16.44 -7.64 -10.80
N LEU A 8 -16.58 -6.61 -11.62
CA LEU A 8 -16.00 -5.28 -11.39
C LEU A 8 -16.34 -4.76 -9.99
N PHE A 9 -17.56 -4.95 -9.53
CA PHE A 9 -18.01 -4.55 -8.20
C PHE A 9 -17.21 -5.25 -7.08
N LEU A 10 -16.98 -6.55 -7.20
CA LEU A 10 -16.21 -7.33 -6.23
C LEU A 10 -14.75 -6.86 -6.18
N LEU A 11 -14.19 -6.53 -7.33
CA LEU A 11 -12.81 -6.05 -7.46
C LEU A 11 -12.65 -4.65 -6.84
N ILE A 12 -13.60 -3.75 -7.06
CA ILE A 12 -13.62 -2.42 -6.44
C ILE A 12 -13.76 -2.55 -4.92
N THR A 13 -14.67 -3.38 -4.43
CA THR A 13 -14.88 -3.59 -2.99
C THR A 13 -13.63 -4.13 -2.31
N LEU A 14 -12.92 -5.06 -2.95
CA LEU A 14 -11.68 -5.62 -2.43
C LEU A 14 -10.58 -4.55 -2.36
N ILE A 15 -10.40 -3.75 -3.41
CA ILE A 15 -9.41 -2.67 -3.45
C ILE A 15 -9.72 -1.60 -2.39
N VAL A 16 -10.97 -1.15 -2.31
CA VAL A 16 -11.40 -0.15 -1.32
C VAL A 16 -11.21 -0.69 0.09
N GLY A 17 -11.56 -1.96 0.35
CA GLY A 17 -11.37 -2.62 1.63
C GLY A 17 -9.91 -2.68 2.07
N THR A 18 -8.99 -2.97 1.15
CA THR A 18 -7.55 -3.00 1.45
C THR A 18 -6.97 -1.60 1.71
N ILE A 19 -7.46 -0.58 1.02
CA ILE A 19 -7.01 0.81 1.22
C ILE A 19 -7.52 1.36 2.56
N ILE A 20 -8.78 1.11 2.91
CA ILE A 20 -9.39 1.57 4.16
C ILE A 20 -8.79 0.85 5.39
N GLY A 21 -8.37 -0.42 5.23
CA GLY A 21 -8.08 -1.34 6.34
C GLY A 21 -7.15 -0.86 7.44
N GLY A 22 -6.07 -0.15 7.17
CA GLY A 22 -5.13 0.22 8.23
C GLY A 22 -4.64 1.66 8.17
N GLY A 23 -4.44 2.21 6.97
CA GLY A 23 -3.86 3.51 6.78
C GLY A 23 -4.77 4.66 7.23
N ILE A 24 -6.07 4.54 7.03
CA ILE A 24 -7.03 5.62 7.27
C ILE A 24 -7.18 5.97 8.75
N PHE A 25 -7.00 5.00 9.64
CA PHE A 25 -7.18 5.21 11.08
C PHE A 25 -5.94 5.77 11.78
N ASN A 26 -4.75 5.47 11.29
CA ASN A 26 -3.50 5.85 11.95
C ASN A 26 -2.82 7.07 11.33
N SER A 27 -2.88 7.22 10.02
CA SER A 27 -2.21 8.31 9.30
C SER A 27 -2.65 9.72 9.72
N PRO A 28 -3.95 10.03 9.90
CA PRO A 28 -4.36 11.37 10.29
C PRO A 28 -3.86 11.75 11.68
N THR A 29 -3.93 10.82 12.62
CA THR A 29 -3.53 11.06 14.02
C THR A 29 -2.04 11.33 14.14
N ASP A 30 -1.21 10.50 13.53
CA ASP A 30 0.25 10.66 13.58
C ASP A 30 0.73 11.90 12.83
N LEU A 31 0.06 12.27 11.72
CA LEU A 31 0.38 13.47 10.96
C LEU A 31 0.01 14.76 11.71
N ILE A 32 -1.15 14.82 12.34
CA ILE A 32 -1.61 15.99 13.08
C ILE A 32 -0.77 16.20 14.34
N LEU A 33 -0.34 15.14 15.01
CA LEU A 33 0.49 15.21 16.20
C LEU A 33 1.93 15.65 15.92
N LYS A 34 2.45 15.36 14.72
CA LYS A 34 3.86 15.61 14.36
C LYS A 34 4.06 16.74 13.36
N ALA A 35 3.03 17.15 12.64
CA ALA A 35 3.11 18.18 11.61
C ALA A 35 1.96 19.17 11.70
N ASN A 36 2.19 20.39 11.16
CA ASN A 36 1.13 21.37 11.00
C ASN A 36 0.01 20.80 10.07
N PRO A 37 -1.28 20.96 10.40
CA PRO A 37 -2.38 20.46 9.56
C PRO A 37 -2.32 20.92 8.11
N MET A 38 -1.85 22.13 7.86
CA MET A 38 -1.68 22.66 6.50
C MET A 38 -0.59 21.91 5.72
N ALA A 39 0.54 21.59 6.37
CA ALA A 39 1.60 20.78 5.76
C ALA A 39 1.13 19.36 5.44
N ALA A 40 0.31 18.77 6.30
CA ALA A 40 -0.28 17.46 6.07
C ALA A 40 -1.21 17.45 4.84
N LEU A 41 -2.05 18.46 4.68
CA LEU A 41 -2.93 18.60 3.51
C LEU A 41 -2.13 18.74 2.21
N ILE A 42 -1.09 19.56 2.20
CA ILE A 42 -0.21 19.75 1.04
C ILE A 42 0.48 18.42 0.68
N ALA A 43 1.01 17.70 1.67
CA ALA A 43 1.65 16.41 1.46
C ALA A 43 0.66 15.38 0.87
N TRP A 44 -0.58 15.37 1.32
CA TRP A 44 -1.63 14.50 0.79
C TRP A 44 -2.01 14.83 -0.65
N LEU A 45 -2.09 16.11 -1.00
CA LEU A 45 -2.35 16.53 -2.38
C LEU A 45 -1.21 16.11 -3.32
N ILE A 46 0.05 16.32 -2.90
CA ILE A 46 1.21 15.92 -3.69
C ILE A 46 1.27 14.39 -3.84
N GLY A 47 1.09 13.65 -2.74
CA GLY A 47 1.06 12.19 -2.76
C GLY A 47 -0.10 11.64 -3.59
N GLY A 48 -1.30 12.19 -3.44
CA GLY A 48 -2.48 11.81 -4.23
C GLY A 48 -2.28 12.03 -5.72
N PHE A 49 -1.69 13.16 -6.11
CA PHE A 49 -1.35 13.43 -7.51
C PHE A 49 -0.32 12.44 -8.05
N GLY A 50 0.72 12.11 -7.27
CA GLY A 50 1.72 11.11 -7.64
C GLY A 50 1.11 9.72 -7.86
N ILE A 51 0.23 9.29 -6.95
CA ILE A 51 -0.49 8.01 -7.07
C ILE A 51 -1.40 8.02 -8.30
N LEU A 52 -2.11 9.12 -8.58
CA LEU A 52 -2.97 9.24 -9.75
C LEU A 52 -2.18 9.08 -11.05
N MET A 53 -1.01 9.74 -11.16
CA MET A 53 -0.13 9.58 -12.32
C MET A 53 0.35 8.13 -12.48
N LEU A 54 0.70 7.48 -11.40
CA LEU A 54 1.12 6.08 -11.42
C LEU A 54 -0.01 5.15 -11.88
N VAL A 55 -1.23 5.36 -11.41
CA VAL A 55 -2.41 4.60 -11.85
C VAL A 55 -2.66 4.79 -13.34
N LEU A 56 -2.56 6.01 -13.86
CA LEU A 56 -2.73 6.30 -15.30
C LEU A 56 -1.67 5.58 -16.15
N VAL A 57 -0.42 5.52 -15.69
CA VAL A 57 0.65 4.79 -16.36
C VAL A 57 0.33 3.29 -16.41
N PHE A 58 -0.05 2.68 -15.28
CA PHE A 58 -0.44 1.26 -15.25
C PHE A 58 -1.68 0.97 -16.10
N TYR A 59 -2.68 1.84 -16.07
CA TYR A 59 -3.85 1.73 -16.93
C TYR A 59 -3.44 1.70 -18.42
N LYS A 60 -2.60 2.64 -18.84
CA LYS A 60 -2.13 2.71 -20.23
C LYS A 60 -1.30 1.49 -20.63
N LEU A 61 -0.42 1.02 -19.76
CA LEU A 61 0.37 -0.21 -19.97
C LEU A 61 -0.53 -1.45 -20.11
N SER A 62 -1.53 -1.57 -19.27
CA SER A 62 -2.51 -2.68 -19.31
C SER A 62 -3.33 -2.72 -20.60
N VAL A 63 -3.61 -1.55 -21.19
CA VAL A 63 -4.34 -1.45 -22.46
C VAL A 63 -3.42 -1.77 -23.66
N ILE A 64 -2.16 -1.32 -23.61
CA ILE A 64 -1.20 -1.50 -24.73
C ILE A 64 -0.70 -2.96 -24.79
N LYS A 65 -0.48 -3.59 -23.65
CA LYS A 65 0.06 -4.95 -23.55
C LYS A 65 -0.77 -5.84 -22.61
N PRO A 66 -1.98 -6.23 -23.02
CA PRO A 66 -2.89 -7.03 -22.18
C PRO A 66 -2.40 -8.45 -21.89
N GLU A 67 -1.42 -8.94 -22.66
CA GLU A 67 -0.87 -10.30 -22.51
C GLU A 67 0.15 -10.41 -21.36
N MET A 68 0.55 -9.30 -20.77
CA MET A 68 1.53 -9.27 -19.68
C MET A 68 0.86 -9.49 -18.33
N ASN A 69 0.79 -10.75 -17.91
CA ASN A 69 0.16 -11.16 -16.65
C ASN A 69 1.08 -11.07 -15.40
N GLY A 70 2.31 -10.60 -15.55
CA GLY A 70 3.31 -10.56 -14.46
C GLY A 70 3.35 -9.29 -13.60
N GLY A 71 2.40 -8.36 -13.78
CA GLY A 71 2.30 -7.12 -12.99
C GLY A 71 3.54 -6.23 -13.09
N ILE A 72 3.89 -5.57 -11.99
CA ILE A 72 4.98 -4.57 -11.91
C ILE A 72 6.32 -5.12 -12.44
N TYR A 73 6.64 -6.37 -12.11
CA TYR A 73 7.87 -7.01 -12.57
C TYR A 73 7.99 -7.06 -14.09
N THR A 74 6.93 -7.55 -14.75
CA THR A 74 6.94 -7.75 -16.20
C THR A 74 7.03 -6.44 -16.95
N TYR A 75 6.27 -5.43 -16.51
CA TYR A 75 6.33 -4.09 -17.11
C TYR A 75 7.70 -3.44 -16.93
N ALA A 76 8.30 -3.54 -15.74
CA ALA A 76 9.62 -3.00 -15.48
C ALA A 76 10.72 -3.73 -16.26
N LYS A 77 10.62 -5.06 -16.36
CA LYS A 77 11.57 -5.90 -17.12
C LYS A 77 11.56 -5.59 -18.62
N GLU A 78 10.39 -5.50 -19.20
CA GLU A 78 10.22 -5.19 -20.63
C GLU A 78 10.65 -3.77 -21.00
N GLY A 79 10.38 -2.79 -20.12
CA GLY A 79 10.74 -1.40 -20.37
C GLY A 79 12.21 -1.05 -20.10
N PHE A 80 12.79 -1.64 -19.06
CA PHE A 80 14.09 -1.22 -18.53
C PHE A 80 15.11 -2.36 -18.35
N GLY A 81 14.73 -3.59 -18.68
CA GLY A 81 15.61 -4.76 -18.59
C GLY A 81 15.51 -5.52 -17.25
N ASN A 82 16.24 -6.64 -17.21
CA ASN A 82 16.17 -7.60 -16.10
C ASN A 82 16.55 -7.02 -14.73
N TYR A 83 17.53 -6.13 -14.68
CA TYR A 83 18.01 -5.54 -13.43
C TYR A 83 16.94 -4.65 -12.77
N ILE A 84 16.30 -3.79 -13.54
CA ILE A 84 15.25 -2.89 -13.03
C ILE A 84 13.99 -3.68 -12.70
N GLY A 85 13.64 -4.69 -13.50
CA GLY A 85 12.56 -5.62 -13.20
C GLY A 85 12.74 -6.31 -11.85
N PHE A 86 13.94 -6.85 -11.59
CA PHE A 86 14.28 -7.49 -10.32
C PHE A 86 14.19 -6.51 -9.13
N ASN A 87 14.77 -5.31 -9.27
CA ASN A 87 14.70 -4.29 -8.21
C ASN A 87 13.27 -3.84 -7.91
N SER A 88 12.44 -3.72 -8.94
CA SER A 88 11.02 -3.35 -8.76
C SER A 88 10.26 -4.43 -8.00
N PHE A 89 10.50 -5.70 -8.29
CA PHE A 89 9.92 -6.83 -7.57
C PHE A 89 10.42 -6.88 -6.11
N TRP A 90 11.72 -6.74 -5.92
CA TRP A 90 12.34 -6.72 -4.60
C TRP A 90 11.80 -5.59 -3.73
N GLY A 91 11.72 -4.37 -4.28
CA GLY A 91 11.15 -3.22 -3.58
C GLY A 91 9.69 -3.41 -3.20
N TYR A 92 8.88 -3.98 -4.09
CA TYR A 92 7.49 -4.32 -3.82
C TYR A 92 7.36 -5.36 -2.69
N TRP A 93 8.18 -6.42 -2.75
CA TRP A 93 8.19 -7.48 -1.73
C TRP A 93 8.60 -6.94 -0.35
N MET A 94 9.68 -6.15 -0.29
CA MET A 94 10.11 -5.48 0.94
C MET A 94 9.03 -4.54 1.50
N GLY A 95 8.41 -3.74 0.63
CA GLY A 95 7.30 -2.87 1.01
C GLY A 95 6.13 -3.65 1.62
N ALA A 96 5.79 -4.81 1.07
CA ALA A 96 4.75 -5.67 1.61
C ALA A 96 5.12 -6.24 2.99
N VAL A 97 6.37 -6.67 3.18
CA VAL A 97 6.87 -7.16 4.47
C VAL A 97 6.80 -6.07 5.55
N PHE A 98 7.35 -4.89 5.27
CA PHE A 98 7.30 -3.77 6.22
C PHE A 98 5.87 -3.29 6.49
N GLY A 99 5.00 -3.29 5.47
CA GLY A 99 3.58 -3.00 5.62
C GLY A 99 2.89 -3.96 6.60
N ASN A 100 3.13 -5.26 6.48
CA ASN A 100 2.59 -6.26 7.41
C ASN A 100 3.10 -6.06 8.84
N ILE A 101 4.38 -5.74 9.03
CA ILE A 101 4.93 -5.43 10.37
C ILE A 101 4.24 -4.21 10.96
N ALA A 102 4.02 -3.16 10.17
CA ALA A 102 3.31 -1.96 10.61
C ALA A 102 1.86 -2.28 11.04
N PHE A 103 1.15 -3.13 10.30
CA PHE A 103 -0.21 -3.58 10.68
C PHE A 103 -0.23 -4.36 11.98
N ILE A 104 0.70 -5.28 12.17
CA ILE A 104 0.83 -6.07 13.40
C ILE A 104 1.11 -5.12 14.57
N SER A 105 2.02 -4.17 14.42
CA SER A 105 2.35 -3.19 15.46
C SER A 105 1.14 -2.33 15.83
N LEU A 106 0.35 -1.89 14.83
CA LEU A 106 -0.88 -1.14 15.05
C LEU A 106 -1.91 -1.97 15.82
N PHE A 107 -2.07 -3.25 15.45
CA PHE A 107 -2.98 -4.16 16.13
C PHE A 107 -2.63 -4.31 17.61
N PHE A 108 -1.36 -4.57 17.94
CA PHE A 108 -0.91 -4.69 19.32
C PHE A 108 -1.05 -3.38 20.11
N LYS A 109 -0.76 -2.24 19.49
CA LYS A 109 -0.95 -0.91 20.11
C LYS A 109 -2.42 -0.68 20.48
N THR A 110 -3.34 -1.01 19.58
CA THR A 110 -4.78 -0.88 19.81
C THR A 110 -5.26 -1.85 20.88
N LEU A 111 -4.83 -3.10 20.83
CA LEU A 111 -5.18 -4.12 21.81
C LEU A 111 -4.72 -3.73 23.22
N ASN A 112 -3.49 -3.24 23.36
CA ASN A 112 -2.92 -2.79 24.62
C ASN A 112 -3.70 -1.58 25.18
N SER A 113 -4.14 -0.67 24.31
CA SER A 113 -4.98 0.46 24.71
C SER A 113 -6.36 0.02 25.20
N MET A 114 -6.94 -1.03 24.61
CA MET A 114 -8.26 -1.56 25.02
C MET A 114 -8.20 -2.37 26.32
N LEU A 115 -7.12 -3.11 26.52
CA LEU A 115 -6.97 -3.97 27.71
C LEU A 115 -6.44 -3.23 28.95
N GLY A 116 -6.03 -1.95 28.80
CA GLY A 116 -5.47 -1.16 29.90
C GLY A 116 -4.19 -1.73 30.51
N THR A 117 -3.59 -2.75 29.89
CA THR A 117 -2.39 -3.42 30.38
C THR A 117 -1.15 -2.71 29.85
N HIS A 118 -0.56 -1.87 30.69
CA HIS A 118 0.72 -1.19 30.44
C HIS A 118 1.93 -2.16 30.34
N GLN A 119 1.70 -3.46 30.31
CA GLN A 119 2.71 -4.50 30.56
C GLN A 119 3.21 -5.25 29.30
N LEU A 120 2.73 -4.97 28.09
CA LEU A 120 3.18 -5.74 26.91
C LEU A 120 4.21 -5.00 26.03
N SER A 121 4.89 -3.99 26.57
CA SER A 121 5.68 -3.09 25.72
C SER A 121 7.22 -3.13 25.84
N PRO A 122 7.93 -4.05 26.52
CA PRO A 122 9.40 -3.96 26.45
C PRO A 122 10.04 -4.58 25.21
N LEU A 123 9.31 -5.40 24.43
CA LEU A 123 9.90 -6.12 23.29
C LEU A 123 9.59 -5.54 21.91
N MET A 124 8.82 -4.48 21.81
CA MET A 124 8.41 -3.87 20.53
C MET A 124 8.85 -2.41 20.34
N CYS A 125 9.80 -1.94 21.11
CA CYS A 125 10.44 -0.63 20.91
C CYS A 125 11.76 -0.74 20.15
N PHE A 126 11.81 -1.58 19.09
CA PHE A 126 12.88 -1.53 18.08
C PHE A 126 12.31 -1.14 16.75
#